data_fcb7d2bbecc3b8c45389cbaea53ab5ee
#
_entry.id   fcb7d2bbecc3b8c45389cbaea53ab5ee
#
_cell.length_a   1.000
_cell.length_b   1.000
_cell.length_c   1.000
_cell.angle_alpha   90.00
_cell.angle_beta   90.00
_cell.angle_gamma   90.00
#
_symmetry.space_group_name_H-M   'P 1'
#
loop_
_entity.id
_entity.type
_entity.pdbx_description
1 polymer ?
#
loop_
_entity_poly.entity_id
_entity_poly.type
_entity_poly.pdbx_seq_one_letter_code
_entity_poly.pdbx_strand_id
1 'polypeptide(L)'
;MNEESVNPSNISDNESFENVLNSYMSRRALVVGGLAGAALTFFGGAAASAKSNGTASRSALASQASTNLLAKAPKISFTSIPLQSSPMPTIAPEYTYSVLAPWREKLDGSGTSFEYAGFTAEQQEASVGIGHDGMWYFGDDKKGLLCVNHEYGTNLHVMGKASPTSLADVKLSQAAHGMSVLAIEKVGEKWKIAKSKKNRRIHGNTLVKMSGPAATSAYLVNKAGNPFQGTLNNCANGYTPWGTYLTCEENFNGYFGALNTSWKASAEQSRYGINANGFGYNWHKFDARFDVTNENYANEANRFGWVVEVDPNKPGAQPVKRTALGRIKHEGAEIVEGKDGRIVAYMGDDERFDYIYKFVSSGNWKKMVARGVSPLDEGTLYVAKFSEDGTGQWLELSPKNAALSTWTIDKILVYTRMAADLVGATKMDRPEWVAASKKTGELYVTLTNNSQRGTVGKAQVDKMNPQAVNSSGHIIRWKDIDSHVGLMFTWEIFVLANAVNDEGGQMFGSPDGIWIDPDGRIFVQTDGEQPGKNNDQMLVANPVTRQFKRLFTGVAGCEVTGAAVTPSRKTMFVNVQHPGDGDPKITNFPSPFTGASGPVPRDCTIVITGKKDIIVGA
;
A
#
# COMPACT_ATOMS: atom_id res chain seq x y z
N MET A 1 -6.01 -35.18 -32.79
CA MET A 1 -6.04 -33.72 -32.72
C MET A 1 -7.45 -33.39 -32.33
N ASN A 2 -7.72 -33.33 -31.06
CA ASN A 2 -9.03 -33.02 -30.49
C ASN A 2 -8.99 -31.61 -29.97
N GLU A 3 -9.80 -30.75 -30.56
CA GLU A 3 -10.15 -29.46 -30.00
C GLU A 3 -11.01 -29.72 -28.75
N GLU A 4 -10.47 -29.49 -27.57
CA GLU A 4 -11.28 -29.43 -26.37
C GLU A 4 -12.07 -28.12 -26.39
N SER A 5 -13.38 -28.25 -26.56
CA SER A 5 -14.33 -27.17 -26.43
C SER A 5 -14.30 -26.64 -24.98
N VAL A 6 -13.85 -25.42 -24.82
CA VAL A 6 -13.97 -24.70 -23.55
C VAL A 6 -15.45 -24.43 -23.29
N ASN A 7 -16.06 -25.18 -22.37
CA ASN A 7 -17.40 -24.88 -21.89
C ASN A 7 -17.43 -23.49 -21.24
N PRO A 8 -18.38 -22.61 -21.59
CA PRO A 8 -18.51 -21.33 -20.92
C PRO A 8 -18.86 -21.55 -19.44
N SER A 9 -18.11 -20.94 -18.54
CA SER A 9 -18.22 -21.11 -17.09
C SER A 9 -19.47 -20.49 -16.45
N ASN A 10 -20.39 -19.95 -17.24
CA ASN A 10 -21.62 -19.32 -16.75
C ASN A 10 -22.84 -19.91 -17.47
N ILE A 11 -23.59 -20.76 -16.75
CA ILE A 11 -24.87 -21.36 -17.18
C ILE A 11 -26.07 -20.70 -16.47
N SER A 12 -25.95 -19.48 -15.96
CA SER A 12 -27.05 -18.76 -15.32
C SER A 12 -27.79 -17.87 -16.34
N ASP A 13 -29.11 -17.69 -16.15
CA ASP A 13 -29.96 -16.78 -16.93
C ASP A 13 -29.69 -15.29 -16.65
N ASN A 14 -28.61 -14.96 -16.00
CA ASN A 14 -28.19 -13.58 -15.74
C ASN A 14 -27.59 -12.96 -17.02
N GLU A 15 -27.89 -11.68 -17.25
CA GLU A 15 -27.31 -10.93 -18.35
C GLU A 15 -25.77 -11.05 -18.38
N SER A 16 -25.23 -11.24 -19.58
CA SER A 16 -23.78 -11.34 -19.78
C SER A 16 -23.10 -10.07 -19.25
N PHE A 17 -21.88 -10.21 -18.74
CA PHE A 17 -21.06 -9.10 -18.27
C PHE A 17 -20.98 -7.95 -19.29
N GLU A 18 -20.95 -8.28 -20.57
CA GLU A 18 -20.95 -7.33 -21.68
C GLU A 18 -22.27 -6.53 -21.74
N ASN A 19 -23.42 -7.15 -21.46
CA ASN A 19 -24.70 -6.48 -21.37
C ASN A 19 -24.82 -5.58 -20.13
N VAL A 20 -24.28 -6.03 -18.99
CA VAL A 20 -24.20 -5.22 -17.77
C VAL A 20 -23.27 -4.03 -17.99
N LEU A 21 -22.11 -4.24 -18.62
CA LEU A 21 -21.17 -3.17 -18.97
C LEU A 21 -21.79 -2.17 -19.96
N ASN A 22 -22.46 -2.67 -21.00
CA ASN A 22 -23.14 -1.84 -22.01
C ASN A 22 -24.34 -1.09 -21.42
N SER A 23 -25.09 -1.69 -20.49
CA SER A 23 -26.15 -0.99 -19.75
C SER A 23 -25.59 0.09 -18.81
N TYR A 24 -24.41 -0.13 -18.23
CA TYR A 24 -23.67 0.87 -17.45
C TYR A 24 -23.12 1.98 -18.36
N MET A 25 -22.63 1.63 -19.54
CA MET A 25 -22.09 2.58 -20.52
C MET A 25 -23.21 3.38 -21.23
N SER A 26 -24.35 2.77 -21.56
CA SER A 26 -25.51 3.48 -22.13
C SER A 26 -26.20 4.38 -21.10
N ARG A 27 -26.05 4.12 -19.82
CA ARG A 27 -26.45 5.02 -18.70
C ARG A 27 -25.48 6.18 -18.48
N ARG A 28 -24.35 6.24 -19.19
CA ARG A 28 -23.41 7.39 -19.14
C ARG A 28 -24.11 8.73 -19.43
N ALA A 29 -25.05 8.75 -20.35
CA ALA A 29 -25.86 9.98 -20.60
C ALA A 29 -26.80 10.31 -19.43
N LEU A 30 -27.25 9.33 -18.65
CA LEU A 30 -28.09 9.51 -17.48
C LEU A 30 -27.29 9.80 -16.19
N VAL A 31 -26.08 9.23 -16.06
CA VAL A 31 -25.20 9.46 -14.91
C VAL A 31 -24.56 10.85 -14.97
N VAL A 32 -24.25 11.38 -16.15
CA VAL A 32 -23.85 12.79 -16.29
C VAL A 32 -24.99 13.72 -15.84
N GLY A 33 -26.25 13.39 -16.11
CA GLY A 33 -27.41 14.09 -15.58
C GLY A 33 -27.65 13.85 -14.07
N GLY A 34 -27.38 12.65 -13.56
CA GLY A 34 -27.53 12.27 -12.16
C GLY A 34 -26.43 12.82 -11.25
N LEU A 35 -25.19 12.86 -11.72
CA LEU A 35 -24.06 13.47 -10.99
C LEU A 35 -24.21 14.99 -10.86
N ALA A 36 -24.79 15.66 -11.86
CA ALA A 36 -25.14 17.08 -11.76
C ALA A 36 -26.21 17.32 -10.69
N GLY A 37 -27.16 16.41 -10.53
CA GLY A 37 -28.20 16.46 -9.48
C GLY A 37 -27.60 16.20 -8.08
N ALA A 38 -26.73 15.25 -7.94
CA ALA A 38 -26.05 14.94 -6.68
C ALA A 38 -25.03 16.03 -6.28
N ALA A 39 -24.33 16.64 -7.25
CA ALA A 39 -23.43 17.76 -6.99
C ALA A 39 -24.16 19.00 -6.48
N LEU A 40 -25.38 19.25 -6.94
CA LEU A 40 -26.21 20.38 -6.46
C LEU A 40 -26.71 20.19 -5.02
N THR A 41 -26.96 18.95 -4.60
CA THR A 41 -27.28 18.63 -3.19
C THR A 41 -26.08 18.64 -2.27
N PHE A 42 -24.86 18.44 -2.80
CA PHE A 42 -23.62 18.45 -2.02
C PHE A 42 -23.08 19.85 -1.72
N PHE A 43 -23.40 20.87 -2.54
CA PHE A 43 -22.87 22.24 -2.41
C PHE A 43 -23.88 23.30 -2.02
N GLY A 44 -25.13 22.93 -1.81
CA GLY A 44 -26.21 23.89 -1.54
C GLY A 44 -26.91 23.63 -0.22
N GLY A 45 -26.36 24.11 0.88
CA GLY A 45 -27.13 24.35 2.11
C GLY A 45 -27.89 25.67 2.01
N ALA A 46 -29.10 25.64 1.56
CA ALA A 46 -30.24 26.52 1.88
C ALA A 46 -31.29 26.38 0.77
N ALA A 47 -32.30 25.59 1.02
CA ALA A 47 -33.48 25.53 0.16
C ALA A 47 -34.44 26.64 0.55
N ALA A 48 -34.48 27.68 -0.24
CA ALA A 48 -35.67 28.56 -0.29
C ALA A 48 -36.65 27.95 -1.30
N SER A 49 -37.85 27.66 -0.85
CA SER A 49 -38.97 27.21 -1.67
C SER A 49 -39.34 28.27 -2.70
N ALA A 50 -39.14 27.98 -3.97
CA ALA A 50 -39.77 28.72 -5.06
C ALA A 50 -40.41 27.74 -6.04
N LYS A 51 -41.69 27.81 -6.15
CA LYS A 51 -42.51 27.20 -7.22
C LYS A 51 -42.14 27.82 -8.56
N SER A 52 -42.04 26.97 -9.56
CA SER A 52 -42.45 27.16 -10.94
C SER A 52 -41.41 27.21 -12.05
N ASN A 53 -41.79 26.56 -13.13
CA ASN A 53 -41.50 26.79 -14.55
C ASN A 53 -40.05 26.82 -15.02
N GLY A 54 -39.65 25.74 -15.67
CA GLY A 54 -38.58 25.80 -16.64
C GLY A 54 -37.62 24.60 -16.68
N THR A 55 -37.97 23.59 -17.45
CA THR A 55 -37.08 22.49 -17.87
C THR A 55 -35.82 23.01 -18.55
N ALA A 56 -35.81 24.18 -19.14
CA ALA A 56 -34.66 24.80 -19.79
C ALA A 56 -33.61 25.35 -18.81
N SER A 57 -33.98 25.77 -17.60
CA SER A 57 -33.02 26.31 -16.63
C SER A 57 -32.23 25.20 -15.88
N ARG A 58 -32.80 23.99 -15.74
CA ARG A 58 -32.12 22.85 -15.09
C ARG A 58 -31.03 22.26 -15.97
N SER A 59 -31.23 22.17 -17.28
CA SER A 59 -30.21 21.69 -18.21
C SER A 59 -29.04 22.69 -18.36
N ALA A 60 -29.33 24.01 -18.34
CA ALA A 60 -28.28 25.02 -18.38
C ALA A 60 -27.42 25.05 -17.10
N LEU A 61 -28.03 24.90 -15.92
CA LEU A 61 -27.31 24.81 -14.63
C LEU A 61 -26.49 23.52 -14.52
N ALA A 62 -27.02 22.40 -14.98
CA ALA A 62 -26.29 21.13 -15.03
C ALA A 62 -25.09 21.17 -16.00
N SER A 63 -25.29 21.79 -17.18
CA SER A 63 -24.25 22.04 -18.16
C SER A 63 -23.15 22.96 -17.62
N GLN A 64 -23.53 24.03 -16.93
CA GLN A 64 -22.58 24.98 -16.33
C GLN A 64 -21.82 24.40 -15.14
N ALA A 65 -22.45 23.53 -14.33
CA ALA A 65 -21.80 22.81 -13.25
C ALA A 65 -20.78 21.78 -13.77
N SER A 66 -21.12 21.02 -14.81
CA SER A 66 -20.19 20.08 -15.46
C SER A 66 -19.02 20.79 -16.15
N THR A 67 -19.26 21.92 -16.80
CA THR A 67 -18.22 22.75 -17.42
C THR A 67 -17.26 23.31 -16.36
N ASN A 68 -17.79 23.75 -15.20
CA ASN A 68 -16.97 24.23 -14.08
C ASN A 68 -16.14 23.13 -13.40
N LEU A 69 -16.63 21.90 -13.33
CA LEU A 69 -15.88 20.74 -12.83
C LEU A 69 -14.73 20.37 -13.79
N LEU A 70 -15.00 20.33 -15.09
CA LEU A 70 -13.98 20.07 -16.11
C LEU A 70 -12.91 21.16 -16.14
N ALA A 71 -13.28 22.43 -15.94
CA ALA A 71 -12.34 23.54 -15.85
C ALA A 71 -11.41 23.45 -14.62
N LYS A 72 -11.80 22.70 -13.58
CA LYS A 72 -11.00 22.45 -12.36
C LYS A 72 -10.23 21.13 -12.39
N ALA A 73 -10.42 20.30 -13.43
CA ALA A 73 -9.72 19.04 -13.57
C ALA A 73 -8.21 19.27 -13.75
N PRO A 74 -7.34 18.46 -13.12
CA PRO A 74 -5.90 18.57 -13.32
C PRO A 74 -5.54 18.22 -14.77
N LYS A 75 -4.57 18.96 -15.34
CA LYS A 75 -4.05 18.62 -16.67
C LYS A 75 -3.13 17.41 -16.59
N ILE A 76 -3.24 16.51 -17.58
CA ILE A 76 -2.34 15.40 -17.84
C ILE A 76 -1.95 15.51 -19.33
N SER A 77 -0.85 16.20 -19.62
CA SER A 77 -0.49 16.59 -21.00
C SER A 77 0.60 15.74 -21.63
N PHE A 78 1.31 14.90 -20.84
CA PHE A 78 2.35 14.04 -21.37
C PHE A 78 1.77 12.98 -22.32
N THR A 79 2.63 12.46 -23.20
CA THR A 79 2.30 11.40 -24.16
C THR A 79 2.27 10.06 -23.43
N SER A 80 1.11 9.39 -23.43
CA SER A 80 0.98 8.05 -22.86
C SER A 80 1.81 7.04 -23.65
N ILE A 81 2.55 6.17 -22.95
CA ILE A 81 3.26 5.05 -23.58
C ILE A 81 2.38 3.80 -23.70
N PRO A 82 2.61 2.90 -24.68
CA PRO A 82 1.83 1.68 -24.82
C PRO A 82 2.13 0.67 -23.70
N LEU A 83 1.23 -0.29 -23.52
CA LEU A 83 1.50 -1.53 -22.80
C LEU A 83 2.65 -2.27 -23.49
N GLN A 84 3.54 -2.85 -22.70
CA GLN A 84 4.67 -3.62 -23.24
C GLN A 84 5.27 -4.57 -22.22
N SER A 85 5.94 -5.60 -22.73
CA SER A 85 6.87 -6.43 -21.99
C SER A 85 8.29 -6.07 -22.44
N SER A 86 9.13 -5.61 -21.52
CA SER A 86 10.49 -5.17 -21.83
C SER A 86 11.44 -5.60 -20.71
N PRO A 87 12.67 -6.03 -21.01
CA PRO A 87 13.68 -6.26 -19.98
C PRO A 87 14.21 -4.95 -19.34
N MET A 88 13.83 -3.79 -19.86
CA MET A 88 14.27 -2.47 -19.38
C MET A 88 13.07 -1.56 -19.14
N PRO A 89 13.13 -0.66 -18.16
CA PRO A 89 12.06 0.30 -17.93
C PRO A 89 11.85 1.22 -19.14
N THR A 90 10.60 1.64 -19.33
CA THR A 90 10.28 2.68 -20.28
C THR A 90 9.48 3.80 -19.64
N ILE A 91 9.61 5.00 -20.17
CA ILE A 91 8.99 6.20 -19.61
C ILE A 91 8.47 7.10 -20.73
N ALA A 92 7.43 7.87 -20.44
CA ALA A 92 6.88 8.85 -21.35
C ALA A 92 7.97 9.82 -21.85
N PRO A 93 7.94 10.22 -23.15
CA PRO A 93 9.06 10.93 -23.81
C PRO A 93 9.39 12.30 -23.22
N GLU A 94 8.48 12.88 -22.44
CA GLU A 94 8.68 14.16 -21.73
C GLU A 94 9.58 14.04 -20.51
N TYR A 95 9.93 12.83 -20.10
CA TYR A 95 10.69 12.54 -18.89
C TYR A 95 11.98 11.78 -19.20
N THR A 96 12.86 11.75 -18.22
CA THR A 96 14.04 10.88 -18.16
C THR A 96 14.07 10.17 -16.82
N TYR A 97 14.79 9.06 -16.73
CA TYR A 97 15.02 8.40 -15.45
C TYR A 97 16.50 8.08 -15.22
N SER A 98 16.86 7.92 -13.95
CA SER A 98 18.15 7.40 -13.52
C SER A 98 17.96 6.51 -12.29
N VAL A 99 18.92 5.61 -12.04
CA VAL A 99 18.91 4.69 -10.90
C VAL A 99 19.49 5.37 -9.66
N LEU A 100 18.86 5.12 -8.51
CA LEU A 100 19.28 5.54 -7.18
C LEU A 100 19.16 4.36 -6.21
N ALA A 101 20.11 4.22 -5.30
CA ALA A 101 20.06 3.31 -4.16
C ALA A 101 19.67 1.86 -4.51
N PRO A 102 20.31 1.19 -5.48
CA PRO A 102 20.02 -0.23 -5.71
C PRO A 102 20.41 -1.08 -4.48
N TRP A 103 19.71 -2.19 -4.28
CA TRP A 103 20.02 -3.16 -3.24
C TRP A 103 21.51 -3.42 -3.10
N ARG A 104 22.03 -3.46 -1.86
CA ARG A 104 23.45 -3.55 -1.50
C ARG A 104 24.33 -2.37 -1.92
N GLU A 105 23.77 -1.23 -2.30
CA GLU A 105 24.56 0.00 -2.33
C GLU A 105 24.90 0.42 -0.90
N LYS A 106 26.15 0.85 -0.68
CA LYS A 106 26.62 1.24 0.66
C LYS A 106 25.95 2.52 1.14
N LEU A 107 25.54 2.51 2.40
CA LEU A 107 24.91 3.67 3.04
C LEU A 107 25.83 4.88 3.20
N ASP A 108 27.15 4.71 3.11
CA ASP A 108 28.12 5.81 3.20
C ASP A 108 28.28 6.61 1.89
N GLY A 109 27.57 6.20 0.84
CA GLY A 109 27.63 6.85 -0.47
C GLY A 109 28.87 6.51 -1.30
N SER A 110 29.67 5.52 -0.88
CA SER A 110 30.87 5.10 -1.63
C SER A 110 30.58 4.16 -2.82
N GLY A 111 29.30 3.95 -3.11
CA GLY A 111 28.83 3.11 -4.22
C GLY A 111 28.72 1.63 -3.85
N THR A 112 28.52 0.79 -4.87
CA THR A 112 28.42 -0.66 -4.73
C THR A 112 29.78 -1.29 -4.91
N SER A 113 30.23 -2.10 -3.96
CA SER A 113 31.51 -2.82 -4.07
C SER A 113 31.47 -4.20 -3.45
N PHE A 114 30.30 -4.81 -3.37
CA PHE A 114 30.14 -6.12 -2.78
C PHE A 114 29.93 -7.17 -3.87
N GLU A 115 30.58 -8.30 -3.67
CA GLU A 115 30.27 -9.50 -4.44
C GLU A 115 28.99 -10.14 -3.89
N TYR A 116 28.29 -10.89 -4.73
CA TYR A 116 27.07 -11.57 -4.31
C TYR A 116 27.37 -12.70 -3.33
N ALA A 117 28.39 -13.53 -3.63
CA ALA A 117 28.79 -14.66 -2.80
C ALA A 117 29.52 -14.21 -1.52
N GLY A 118 29.24 -14.88 -0.40
CA GLY A 118 29.89 -14.60 0.87
C GLY A 118 29.47 -13.31 1.57
N PHE A 119 28.39 -12.67 1.12
CA PHE A 119 27.86 -11.47 1.78
C PHE A 119 27.38 -11.79 3.19
N THR A 120 27.70 -10.93 4.16
CA THR A 120 27.36 -11.14 5.56
C THR A 120 26.22 -10.24 6.05
N ALA A 121 25.65 -10.57 7.21
CA ALA A 121 24.62 -9.75 7.84
C ALA A 121 25.12 -8.32 8.13
N GLU A 122 26.35 -8.17 8.63
CA GLU A 122 26.95 -6.87 8.95
C GLU A 122 27.16 -6.01 7.69
N GLN A 123 27.54 -6.64 6.58
CA GLN A 123 27.65 -5.95 5.29
C GLN A 123 26.28 -5.50 4.79
N GLN A 124 25.23 -6.32 4.99
CA GLN A 124 23.86 -5.99 4.63
C GLN A 124 23.31 -4.85 5.51
N GLU A 125 23.61 -4.83 6.79
CA GLU A 125 23.25 -3.73 7.70
C GLU A 125 23.92 -2.40 7.30
N ALA A 126 25.08 -2.44 6.68
CA ALA A 126 25.79 -1.27 6.14
C ALA A 126 25.36 -0.89 4.71
N SER A 127 24.35 -1.55 4.15
CA SER A 127 23.91 -1.39 2.77
C SER A 127 22.39 -1.23 2.66
N VAL A 128 21.92 -0.73 1.52
CA VAL A 128 20.50 -0.65 1.16
C VAL A 128 19.90 -2.07 1.15
N GLY A 129 18.67 -2.22 1.67
CA GLY A 129 17.95 -3.49 1.73
C GLY A 129 17.37 -3.92 0.38
N ILE A 130 16.74 -5.09 0.39
CA ILE A 130 16.04 -5.69 -0.75
C ILE A 130 14.54 -5.34 -0.70
N GLY A 131 13.77 -5.61 -1.76
CA GLY A 131 12.33 -5.40 -1.77
C GLY A 131 11.95 -3.93 -1.57
N HIS A 132 12.37 -3.06 -2.47
CA HIS A 132 12.09 -1.62 -2.37
C HIS A 132 10.61 -1.36 -2.60
N ASP A 133 9.94 -0.82 -1.57
CA ASP A 133 8.52 -0.56 -1.59
C ASP A 133 8.17 0.86 -1.12
N GLY A 134 7.22 1.04 -0.23
CA GLY A 134 6.78 2.34 0.25
C GLY A 134 7.92 3.29 0.58
N MET A 135 7.77 4.57 0.25
CA MET A 135 8.81 5.56 0.48
C MET A 135 8.24 6.95 0.75
N TRP A 136 9.04 7.79 1.39
CA TRP A 136 8.76 9.20 1.50
C TRP A 136 10.03 10.04 1.55
N TYR A 137 9.96 11.23 0.98
CA TYR A 137 11.07 12.17 0.91
C TYR A 137 10.85 13.39 1.82
N PHE A 138 11.81 13.65 2.71
CA PHE A 138 11.85 14.81 3.59
C PHE A 138 13.00 15.72 3.19
N GLY A 139 12.76 16.75 2.39
CA GLY A 139 13.82 17.60 1.89
C GLY A 139 13.37 18.74 1.00
N ASP A 140 14.34 19.35 0.36
CA ASP A 140 14.15 20.37 -0.68
C ASP A 140 14.40 19.77 -2.09
N ASP A 141 14.46 20.60 -3.14
CA ASP A 141 14.69 20.14 -4.52
C ASP A 141 16.12 19.67 -4.82
N LYS A 142 17.02 19.73 -3.84
CA LYS A 142 18.44 19.42 -4.02
C LYS A 142 18.97 18.37 -3.04
N LYS A 143 18.41 18.28 -1.83
CA LYS A 143 18.88 17.35 -0.80
C LYS A 143 17.80 17.07 0.24
N GLY A 144 17.87 15.90 0.86
CA GLY A 144 16.94 15.51 1.92
C GLY A 144 17.21 14.12 2.45
N LEU A 145 16.23 13.61 3.17
CA LEU A 145 16.20 12.23 3.64
C LEU A 145 15.12 11.46 2.87
N LEU A 146 15.52 10.39 2.21
CA LEU A 146 14.62 9.42 1.60
C LEU A 146 14.49 8.23 2.55
N CYS A 147 13.27 7.96 3.02
CA CYS A 147 12.92 6.74 3.73
C CYS A 147 12.38 5.75 2.71
N VAL A 148 12.93 4.53 2.68
CA VAL A 148 12.55 3.48 1.73
C VAL A 148 12.30 2.19 2.51
N ASN A 149 11.16 1.57 2.31
CA ASN A 149 10.82 0.26 2.85
C ASN A 149 11.57 -0.85 2.10
N HIS A 150 11.78 -1.95 2.77
CA HIS A 150 12.40 -3.18 2.26
C HIS A 150 11.53 -4.35 2.68
N GLU A 151 10.56 -4.67 1.82
CA GLU A 151 9.49 -5.59 2.12
C GLU A 151 9.99 -7.02 2.24
N TYR A 152 10.39 -7.61 1.13
CA TYR A 152 10.86 -9.00 1.14
C TYR A 152 11.94 -9.29 0.10
N GLY A 153 12.61 -10.41 0.31
CA GLY A 153 13.46 -11.06 -0.68
C GLY A 153 13.51 -12.54 -0.40
N THR A 154 13.34 -13.37 -1.42
CA THR A 154 13.39 -14.83 -1.26
C THR A 154 14.78 -15.27 -0.80
N ASN A 155 14.86 -16.42 -0.15
CA ASN A 155 16.15 -17.01 0.24
C ASN A 155 17.11 -17.16 -0.96
N LEU A 156 16.56 -17.58 -2.10
CA LEU A 156 17.34 -17.75 -3.33
C LEU A 156 17.92 -16.41 -3.80
N HIS A 157 17.11 -15.34 -3.75
CA HIS A 157 17.52 -13.99 -4.16
C HIS A 157 18.57 -13.43 -3.18
N VAL A 158 18.31 -13.47 -1.86
CA VAL A 158 19.18 -12.86 -0.85
C VAL A 158 20.52 -13.58 -0.72
N MET A 159 20.55 -14.92 -0.75
CA MET A 159 21.72 -15.71 -0.38
C MET A 159 22.13 -16.78 -1.39
N GLY A 160 21.41 -16.92 -2.52
CA GLY A 160 21.69 -17.97 -3.52
C GLY A 160 21.36 -19.39 -3.07
N LYS A 161 20.57 -19.56 -2.02
CA LYS A 161 20.18 -20.85 -1.45
C LYS A 161 18.65 -20.93 -1.35
N ALA A 162 18.06 -22.08 -1.62
CA ALA A 162 16.62 -22.29 -1.48
C ALA A 162 16.15 -22.24 0.00
N SER A 163 17.05 -22.49 0.94
CA SER A 163 16.77 -22.47 2.38
C SER A 163 18.04 -22.10 3.14
N PRO A 164 17.94 -21.40 4.29
CA PRO A 164 19.09 -21.18 5.16
C PRO A 164 19.66 -22.51 5.66
N THR A 165 20.97 -22.55 5.85
CA THR A 165 21.74 -23.70 6.37
C THR A 165 22.36 -23.39 7.73
N SER A 166 22.23 -22.15 8.20
CA SER A 166 22.83 -21.69 9.47
C SER A 166 22.07 -20.48 10.01
N LEU A 167 22.32 -20.14 11.27
CA LEU A 167 21.85 -18.88 11.88
C LEU A 167 22.42 -17.65 11.15
N ALA A 168 23.65 -17.74 10.61
CA ALA A 168 24.24 -16.65 9.84
C ALA A 168 23.44 -16.34 8.57
N ASP A 169 22.97 -17.36 7.86
CA ASP A 169 22.08 -17.20 6.71
C ASP A 169 20.77 -16.49 7.11
N VAL A 170 20.18 -16.90 8.24
CA VAL A 170 18.96 -16.27 8.76
C VAL A 170 19.22 -14.80 9.12
N LYS A 171 20.33 -14.49 9.78
CA LYS A 171 20.71 -13.12 10.13
C LYS A 171 20.92 -12.24 8.89
N LEU A 172 21.55 -12.78 7.84
CA LEU A 172 21.68 -12.09 6.55
C LEU A 172 20.30 -11.76 5.95
N SER A 173 19.39 -12.74 5.94
CA SER A 173 18.02 -12.53 5.45
C SER A 173 17.29 -11.49 6.27
N GLN A 174 17.32 -11.57 7.61
CA GLN A 174 16.72 -10.60 8.52
C GLN A 174 17.27 -9.17 8.34
N ALA A 175 18.58 -9.05 8.05
CA ALA A 175 19.24 -7.77 7.79
C ALA A 175 18.85 -7.16 6.43
N ALA A 176 18.41 -7.98 5.47
CA ALA A 176 18.00 -7.51 4.14
C ALA A 176 16.64 -6.82 4.14
N HIS A 177 15.74 -7.18 5.08
CA HIS A 177 14.38 -6.64 5.24
C HIS A 177 14.33 -5.32 6.05
N GLY A 178 13.14 -4.74 6.19
CA GLY A 178 12.87 -3.59 7.05
C GLY A 178 12.81 -2.26 6.29
N MET A 179 13.66 -1.29 6.64
CA MET A 179 13.70 -0.01 5.94
C MET A 179 15.09 0.65 5.99
N SER A 180 15.33 1.59 5.08
CA SER A 180 16.48 2.49 5.06
C SER A 180 16.07 3.95 5.31
N VAL A 181 16.91 4.70 6.03
CA VAL A 181 16.92 6.16 5.99
C VAL A 181 18.18 6.57 5.24
N LEU A 182 18.03 7.26 4.13
CA LEU A 182 19.10 7.66 3.23
C LEU A 182 19.14 9.17 3.08
N ALA A 183 20.25 9.80 3.45
CA ALA A 183 20.52 11.17 3.01
C ALA A 183 20.84 11.12 1.52
N ILE A 184 20.12 11.87 0.71
CA ILE A 184 20.36 11.97 -0.72
C ILE A 184 20.56 13.42 -1.15
N GLU A 185 21.36 13.61 -2.19
CA GLU A 185 21.64 14.93 -2.75
C GLU A 185 21.73 14.89 -4.28
N LYS A 186 21.32 15.98 -4.93
CA LYS A 186 21.45 16.17 -6.36
C LYS A 186 22.83 16.76 -6.68
N VAL A 187 23.64 16.05 -7.48
CA VAL A 187 24.96 16.47 -7.95
C VAL A 187 24.93 16.54 -9.46
N GLY A 188 24.99 17.75 -10.01
CA GLY A 188 24.64 17.98 -11.41
C GLY A 188 23.18 17.58 -11.65
N GLU A 189 22.95 16.71 -12.62
CA GLU A 189 21.60 16.22 -12.94
C GLU A 189 21.25 14.88 -12.25
N LYS A 190 22.15 14.31 -11.45
CA LYS A 190 21.97 13.00 -10.83
C LYS A 190 21.79 13.10 -9.32
N TRP A 191 20.86 12.30 -8.77
CA TRP A 191 20.73 12.06 -7.36
C TRP A 191 21.65 10.91 -6.92
N LYS A 192 22.22 11.02 -5.74
CA LYS A 192 23.06 9.99 -5.11
C LYS A 192 22.89 9.95 -3.61
N ILE A 193 23.27 8.84 -2.98
CA ILE A 193 23.40 8.75 -1.52
C ILE A 193 24.54 9.68 -1.08
N ALA A 194 24.25 10.58 -0.13
CA ALA A 194 25.22 11.47 0.48
C ALA A 194 25.78 10.87 1.77
N LYS A 195 27.02 11.11 2.08
CA LYS A 195 27.61 10.70 3.36
C LYS A 195 26.95 11.44 4.52
N SER A 196 26.32 10.69 5.44
CA SER A 196 25.58 11.25 6.57
C SER A 196 25.55 10.30 7.76
N LYS A 197 25.59 10.84 8.97
CA LYS A 197 25.34 10.07 10.21
C LYS A 197 23.87 9.66 10.38
N LYS A 198 22.97 10.18 9.53
CA LYS A 198 21.55 9.82 9.53
C LYS A 198 21.26 8.56 8.72
N ASN A 199 22.19 8.17 7.82
CA ASN A 199 22.04 6.95 7.02
C ASN A 199 22.08 5.74 7.94
N ARG A 200 21.05 4.90 7.86
CA ARG A 200 20.94 3.71 8.70
C ARG A 200 19.90 2.74 8.15
N ARG A 201 20.01 1.51 8.65
CA ARG A 201 19.01 0.46 8.46
C ARG A 201 18.21 0.25 9.75
N ILE A 202 16.95 -0.11 9.57
CA ILE A 202 16.04 -0.62 10.58
C ILE A 202 15.52 -1.94 10.00
N HIS A 203 15.74 -3.08 10.69
CA HIS A 203 15.56 -4.40 10.09
C HIS A 203 15.08 -5.43 11.13
N GLY A 204 15.00 -6.71 10.78
CA GLY A 204 14.45 -7.79 11.59
C GLY A 204 15.08 -8.01 12.98
N ASN A 205 16.22 -7.38 13.27
CA ASN A 205 16.90 -7.46 14.56
C ASN A 205 17.06 -6.11 15.29
N THR A 206 16.57 -5.02 14.73
CA THR A 206 16.63 -3.71 15.36
C THR A 206 15.73 -3.67 16.61
N LEU A 207 16.24 -3.14 17.73
CA LEU A 207 15.42 -2.91 18.92
C LEU A 207 14.33 -1.88 18.63
N VAL A 208 13.10 -2.21 19.02
CA VAL A 208 11.92 -1.36 18.84
C VAL A 208 11.19 -1.17 20.17
N LYS A 209 10.30 -0.18 20.23
CA LYS A 209 9.37 0.02 21.35
C LYS A 209 7.96 -0.29 20.90
N MET A 210 7.13 -0.78 21.82
CA MET A 210 5.67 -0.79 21.68
C MET A 210 5.12 0.44 22.40
N SER A 211 4.08 1.08 21.84
CA SER A 211 3.40 2.23 22.43
C SER A 211 1.90 2.18 22.15
N GLY A 212 1.10 2.84 22.98
CA GLY A 212 -0.36 2.83 22.89
C GLY A 212 -1.02 1.77 23.76
N PRO A 213 -2.35 1.56 23.64
CA PRO A 213 -3.15 0.80 24.61
C PRO A 213 -2.78 -0.67 24.79
N ALA A 214 -2.19 -1.32 23.77
CA ALA A 214 -1.79 -2.72 23.87
C ALA A 214 -0.30 -2.91 24.19
N ALA A 215 0.49 -1.85 24.40
CA ALA A 215 1.95 -1.93 24.56
C ALA A 215 2.40 -2.83 25.73
N THR A 216 1.60 -2.96 26.77
CA THR A 216 1.87 -3.80 27.96
C THR A 216 1.00 -5.05 28.02
N SER A 217 0.32 -5.39 26.94
CA SER A 217 -0.57 -6.56 26.89
C SER A 217 0.17 -7.87 27.11
N ALA A 218 -0.45 -8.79 27.87
CA ALA A 218 0.04 -10.15 28.05
C ALA A 218 0.18 -10.92 26.72
N TYR A 219 -0.60 -10.56 25.70
CA TYR A 219 -0.52 -11.15 24.36
C TYR A 219 0.77 -10.80 23.60
N LEU A 220 1.60 -9.86 24.11
CA LEU A 220 2.87 -9.44 23.52
C LEU A 220 4.08 -9.89 24.35
N VAL A 221 3.86 -10.47 25.55
CA VAL A 221 4.94 -10.89 26.44
C VAL A 221 5.31 -12.35 26.18
N ASN A 222 6.59 -12.60 25.99
CA ASN A 222 7.16 -13.95 25.88
C ASN A 222 7.73 -14.44 27.20
N LYS A 223 7.67 -15.74 27.47
CA LYS A 223 8.32 -16.36 28.64
C LYS A 223 9.84 -16.11 28.66
N ALA A 224 10.46 -16.03 27.50
CA ALA A 224 11.89 -15.71 27.35
C ALA A 224 12.29 -14.33 27.89
N GLY A 225 11.34 -13.42 28.12
CA GLY A 225 11.63 -12.06 28.58
C GLY A 225 12.46 -11.24 27.57
N ASN A 226 12.52 -11.66 26.30
CA ASN A 226 13.27 -10.98 25.27
C ASN A 226 12.68 -9.59 24.97
N PRO A 227 13.51 -8.59 24.63
CA PRO A 227 13.05 -7.26 24.25
C PRO A 227 12.20 -7.32 22.98
N PHE A 228 11.44 -6.26 22.72
CA PHE A 228 10.80 -6.07 21.43
C PHE A 228 11.87 -5.75 20.39
N GLN A 229 11.92 -6.51 19.30
CA GLN A 229 12.87 -6.27 18.22
C GLN A 229 12.32 -6.74 16.88
N GLY A 230 12.77 -6.04 15.85
CA GLY A 230 12.48 -6.33 14.46
C GLY A 230 11.29 -5.59 13.90
N THR A 231 11.41 -5.27 12.62
CA THR A 231 10.34 -4.93 11.72
C THR A 231 10.54 -5.71 10.43
N LEU A 232 9.48 -6.26 9.87
CA LEU A 232 9.51 -7.22 8.78
C LEU A 232 8.36 -7.00 7.83
N ASN A 233 8.59 -7.33 6.55
CA ASN A 233 7.63 -7.18 5.48
C ASN A 233 7.04 -5.77 5.46
N ASN A 234 7.96 -4.83 5.37
CA ASN A 234 7.62 -3.40 5.38
C ASN A 234 7.22 -3.00 3.97
N CYS A 235 5.92 -3.06 3.71
CA CYS A 235 5.31 -2.77 2.43
C CYS A 235 5.06 -1.26 2.27
N ALA A 236 3.84 -0.81 2.21
CA ALA A 236 3.48 0.59 2.03
C ALA A 236 3.85 1.49 3.23
N ASN A 237 3.58 2.76 3.14
CA ASN A 237 4.02 3.73 4.12
C ASN A 237 2.94 4.78 4.46
N GLY A 238 3.31 5.63 5.40
CA GLY A 238 2.68 6.91 5.70
C GLY A 238 3.71 7.92 6.18
N TYR A 239 3.29 9.14 6.38
CA TYR A 239 4.12 10.18 7.00
C TYR A 239 3.25 11.13 7.82
N THR A 240 3.83 11.68 8.86
CA THR A 240 3.11 12.50 9.81
C THR A 240 3.36 13.99 9.62
N PRO A 241 2.42 14.85 9.99
CA PRO A 241 2.63 16.29 9.93
C PRO A 241 3.69 16.81 10.93
N TRP A 242 4.15 15.98 11.86
CA TRP A 242 5.28 16.30 12.77
C TRP A 242 6.63 15.76 12.28
N GLY A 243 6.68 15.25 11.04
CA GLY A 243 7.92 14.95 10.34
C GLY A 243 8.51 13.56 10.60
N THR A 244 7.69 12.58 10.99
CA THR A 244 8.09 11.19 11.11
C THR A 244 7.57 10.36 9.95
N TYR A 245 8.26 9.25 9.66
CA TYR A 245 7.90 8.25 8.67
C TYR A 245 7.17 7.09 9.36
N LEU A 246 6.18 6.53 8.69
CA LEU A 246 5.45 5.35 9.12
C LEU A 246 5.76 4.24 8.14
N THR A 247 6.36 3.15 8.60
CA THR A 247 6.54 1.92 7.83
C THR A 247 5.54 0.89 8.31
N CYS A 248 4.96 0.14 7.39
CA CYS A 248 3.81 -0.71 7.65
C CYS A 248 4.20 -2.18 7.50
N GLU A 249 3.94 -2.99 8.52
CA GLU A 249 4.23 -4.43 8.51
C GLU A 249 3.04 -5.19 7.93
N GLU A 250 3.24 -5.87 6.81
CA GLU A 250 2.19 -6.55 6.08
C GLU A 250 2.27 -8.08 6.25
N ASN A 251 2.91 -8.82 5.38
CA ASN A 251 2.92 -10.29 5.32
C ASN A 251 3.86 -10.97 6.35
N PHE A 252 3.94 -10.40 7.57
CA PHE A 252 4.81 -10.88 8.67
C PHE A 252 4.59 -12.36 9.02
N ASN A 253 3.40 -12.91 8.78
CA ASN A 253 3.06 -14.30 9.07
C ASN A 253 3.94 -15.31 8.32
N GLY A 254 4.44 -14.93 7.15
CA GLY A 254 5.25 -15.79 6.28
C GLY A 254 6.62 -16.16 6.84
N TYR A 255 7.14 -15.42 7.81
CA TYR A 255 8.45 -15.68 8.42
C TYR A 255 8.43 -16.71 9.55
N PHE A 256 7.24 -17.03 10.08
CA PHE A 256 7.03 -17.98 11.16
C PHE A 256 6.80 -19.40 10.61
N GLY A 257 7.23 -20.41 11.37
CA GLY A 257 7.00 -21.80 11.03
C GLY A 257 7.04 -22.69 12.28
N ALA A 258 6.82 -23.98 12.13
CA ALA A 258 6.71 -24.94 13.21
C ALA A 258 7.79 -26.03 13.09
N LEU A 259 8.61 -26.20 14.11
CA LEU A 259 9.53 -27.36 14.21
C LEU A 259 8.78 -28.64 14.57
N ASN A 260 7.75 -28.54 15.40
CA ASN A 260 6.92 -29.68 15.74
C ASN A 260 5.89 -29.94 14.64
N THR A 261 6.04 -31.03 13.91
CA THR A 261 5.15 -31.42 12.79
C THR A 261 3.72 -31.74 13.19
N SER A 262 3.45 -32.01 14.47
CA SER A 262 2.10 -32.24 14.99
C SER A 262 1.36 -30.93 15.40
N TRP A 263 2.04 -29.80 15.35
CA TRP A 263 1.47 -28.50 15.71
C TRP A 263 0.31 -28.11 14.80
N LYS A 264 -0.70 -27.50 15.40
CA LYS A 264 -1.82 -26.90 14.70
C LYS A 264 -2.02 -25.47 15.16
N ALA A 265 -2.24 -24.56 14.24
CA ALA A 265 -2.52 -23.18 14.53
C ALA A 265 -3.78 -23.03 15.39
N SER A 266 -3.76 -22.15 16.38
CA SER A 266 -4.98 -21.71 17.08
C SER A 266 -5.91 -20.94 16.12
N ALA A 267 -7.12 -20.65 16.56
CA ALA A 267 -8.06 -19.84 15.78
C ALA A 267 -7.48 -18.46 15.45
N GLU A 268 -6.82 -17.83 16.43
CA GLU A 268 -6.15 -16.54 16.26
C GLU A 268 -4.99 -16.63 15.26
N GLN A 269 -4.12 -17.63 15.42
CA GLN A 269 -3.01 -17.85 14.51
C GLN A 269 -3.49 -18.12 13.09
N SER A 270 -4.51 -18.97 12.92
CA SER A 270 -5.12 -19.28 11.62
C SER A 270 -5.72 -18.04 10.97
N ARG A 271 -6.39 -17.15 11.75
CA ARG A 271 -6.98 -15.91 11.23
C ARG A 271 -5.93 -14.94 10.68
N TYR A 272 -4.70 -15.01 11.18
CA TYR A 272 -3.56 -14.24 10.69
C TYR A 272 -2.70 -14.98 9.67
N GLY A 273 -3.12 -16.15 9.20
CA GLY A 273 -2.40 -16.92 8.18
C GLY A 273 -1.11 -17.57 8.69
N ILE A 274 -0.90 -17.68 10.01
CA ILE A 274 0.24 -18.41 10.57
C ILE A 274 0.05 -19.90 10.30
N ASN A 275 1.03 -20.52 9.66
CA ASN A 275 1.02 -21.93 9.32
C ASN A 275 2.39 -22.59 9.56
N ALA A 276 2.46 -23.93 9.46
CA ALA A 276 3.66 -24.68 9.82
C ALA A 276 4.88 -24.37 8.94
N ASN A 277 4.66 -23.98 7.70
CA ASN A 277 5.73 -23.77 6.70
C ASN A 277 6.05 -22.28 6.46
N GLY A 278 5.20 -21.36 6.92
CA GLY A 278 5.28 -19.94 6.55
C GLY A 278 5.27 -19.79 5.03
N PHE A 279 6.09 -18.88 4.50
CA PHE A 279 6.33 -18.71 3.06
C PHE A 279 7.64 -19.35 2.59
N GLY A 280 8.17 -20.34 3.34
CA GLY A 280 9.38 -21.05 2.97
C GLY A 280 10.69 -20.38 3.40
N TYR A 281 10.66 -19.30 4.15
CA TYR A 281 11.86 -18.66 4.69
C TYR A 281 12.67 -19.58 5.60
N ASN A 282 12.01 -20.49 6.31
CA ASN A 282 12.63 -21.47 7.20
C ASN A 282 13.50 -20.87 8.33
N TRP A 283 13.23 -19.62 8.75
CA TRP A 283 13.97 -18.99 9.84
C TRP A 283 13.81 -19.72 11.17
N HIS A 284 12.62 -20.29 11.40
CA HIS A 284 12.28 -21.06 12.60
C HIS A 284 13.22 -22.25 12.86
N LYS A 285 13.94 -22.72 11.84
CA LYS A 285 14.90 -23.84 11.97
C LYS A 285 16.19 -23.43 12.69
N PHE A 286 16.50 -22.13 12.74
CA PHE A 286 17.77 -21.61 13.28
C PHE A 286 17.59 -20.46 14.27
N ASP A 287 16.46 -19.73 14.21
CA ASP A 287 16.12 -18.66 15.15
C ASP A 287 14.81 -19.02 15.87
N ALA A 288 14.95 -19.36 17.15
CA ALA A 288 13.85 -19.84 17.99
C ALA A 288 12.68 -18.83 18.13
N ARG A 289 12.92 -17.55 17.86
CA ARG A 289 11.87 -16.51 17.85
C ARG A 289 10.79 -16.79 16.80
N PHE A 290 11.14 -17.42 15.72
CA PHE A 290 10.24 -17.69 14.58
C PHE A 290 9.62 -19.09 14.60
N ASP A 291 9.94 -19.90 15.62
CA ASP A 291 9.30 -21.20 15.86
C ASP A 291 8.04 -21.05 16.71
N VAL A 292 6.86 -21.14 16.09
CA VAL A 292 5.56 -21.02 16.78
C VAL A 292 5.28 -22.16 17.75
N THR A 293 6.10 -23.21 17.76
CA THR A 293 5.98 -24.33 18.71
C THR A 293 6.84 -24.13 19.97
N ASN A 294 7.67 -23.08 19.97
CA ASN A 294 8.52 -22.77 21.12
C ASN A 294 7.76 -21.94 22.14
N GLU A 295 7.41 -22.55 23.27
CA GLU A 295 6.66 -21.91 24.34
C GLU A 295 7.31 -20.64 24.91
N ASN A 296 8.65 -20.51 24.82
CA ASN A 296 9.37 -19.33 25.27
C ASN A 296 9.06 -18.12 24.40
N TYR A 297 8.63 -18.32 23.14
CA TYR A 297 8.33 -17.29 22.13
C TYR A 297 6.90 -17.36 21.59
N ALA A 298 5.97 -17.92 22.36
CA ALA A 298 4.59 -18.17 21.93
C ALA A 298 3.86 -16.93 21.39
N ASN A 299 4.21 -15.74 21.88
CA ASN A 299 3.63 -14.47 21.47
C ASN A 299 4.50 -13.67 20.48
N GLU A 300 5.61 -14.23 19.99
CA GLU A 300 6.51 -13.46 19.11
C GLU A 300 5.81 -12.99 17.83
N ALA A 301 4.97 -13.83 17.22
CA ALA A 301 4.23 -13.45 16.02
C ALA A 301 3.25 -12.27 16.25
N ASN A 302 2.76 -12.09 17.47
CA ASN A 302 1.89 -10.96 17.83
C ASN A 302 2.65 -9.62 17.90
N ARG A 303 3.97 -9.64 17.93
CA ARG A 303 4.83 -8.47 17.96
C ARG A 303 5.03 -7.83 16.58
N PHE A 304 4.47 -8.43 15.53
CA PHE A 304 4.50 -7.98 14.14
C PHE A 304 3.09 -7.76 13.60
N GLY A 305 2.96 -7.03 12.49
CA GLY A 305 1.70 -6.60 11.92
C GLY A 305 1.25 -5.24 12.46
N TRP A 306 2.20 -4.33 12.69
CA TRP A 306 1.97 -3.01 13.24
C TRP A 306 2.47 -1.89 12.31
N VAL A 307 1.94 -0.70 12.48
CA VAL A 307 2.57 0.51 11.93
C VAL A 307 3.72 0.92 12.84
N VAL A 308 4.89 1.14 12.24
CA VAL A 308 6.14 1.47 12.94
C VAL A 308 6.54 2.89 12.63
N GLU A 309 6.55 3.77 13.62
CA GLU A 309 6.95 5.17 13.47
C GLU A 309 8.46 5.34 13.66
N VAL A 310 9.08 6.05 12.71
CA VAL A 310 10.51 6.32 12.67
C VAL A 310 10.74 7.82 12.50
N ASP A 311 11.53 8.45 13.38
CA ASP A 311 12.00 9.82 13.18
C ASP A 311 13.26 9.80 12.29
N PRO A 312 13.19 10.19 11.02
CA PRO A 312 14.34 10.12 10.12
C PRO A 312 15.49 11.03 10.54
N ASN A 313 15.20 12.07 11.33
CA ASN A 313 16.17 13.05 11.81
C ASN A 313 16.90 12.62 13.09
N LYS A 314 16.41 11.59 13.81
CA LYS A 314 16.97 11.13 15.08
C LYS A 314 17.53 9.71 14.98
N PRO A 315 18.77 9.52 14.51
CA PRO A 315 19.34 8.19 14.29
C PRO A 315 19.47 7.34 15.56
N GLY A 316 19.57 7.95 16.74
CA GLY A 316 19.62 7.25 18.02
C GLY A 316 18.25 6.91 18.63
N ALA A 317 17.14 7.35 18.02
CA ALA A 317 15.80 7.01 18.51
C ALA A 317 15.41 5.60 18.06
N GLN A 318 14.89 4.80 19.00
CA GLN A 318 14.29 3.50 18.67
C GLN A 318 13.00 3.71 17.88
N PRO A 319 12.73 2.90 16.83
CA PRO A 319 11.44 2.83 16.17
C PRO A 319 10.32 2.46 17.15
N VAL A 320 9.10 2.93 16.90
CA VAL A 320 7.97 2.73 17.81
C VAL A 320 6.80 2.09 17.05
N LYS A 321 6.39 0.89 17.47
CA LYS A 321 5.18 0.23 16.99
C LYS A 321 3.95 0.83 17.66
N ARG A 322 3.00 1.36 16.89
CA ARG A 322 1.83 2.12 17.36
C ARG A 322 0.62 1.22 17.50
N THR A 323 0.41 0.68 18.70
CA THR A 323 -0.63 -0.36 18.93
C THR A 323 -2.07 0.14 18.80
N ALA A 324 -2.33 1.44 18.95
CA ALA A 324 -3.66 2.01 18.79
C ALA A 324 -4.22 1.90 17.35
N LEU A 325 -3.33 1.68 16.37
CA LEU A 325 -3.70 1.49 14.96
C LEU A 325 -4.19 0.06 14.65
N GLY A 326 -4.14 -0.85 15.64
CA GLY A 326 -4.53 -2.25 15.49
C GLY A 326 -3.48 -3.10 14.80
N ARG A 327 -3.54 -4.42 15.01
CA ARG A 327 -2.67 -5.40 14.37
C ARG A 327 -3.39 -6.03 13.18
N ILE A 328 -2.88 -5.77 11.99
CA ILE A 328 -3.38 -6.28 10.71
C ILE A 328 -2.18 -6.52 9.77
N LYS A 329 -2.42 -6.94 8.54
CA LYS A 329 -1.42 -6.85 7.47
C LYS A 329 -1.50 -5.45 6.87
N HIS A 330 -0.72 -4.52 7.45
CA HIS A 330 -0.80 -3.10 7.10
C HIS A 330 -0.23 -2.82 5.72
N GLU A 331 -1.12 -2.46 4.81
CA GLU A 331 -0.82 -2.03 3.45
C GLU A 331 -0.75 -0.50 3.33
N GLY A 332 -0.36 0.16 4.37
CA GLY A 332 -0.20 1.61 4.40
C GLY A 332 -0.87 2.25 5.60
N ALA A 333 -0.56 3.53 5.79
CA ALA A 333 -1.15 4.37 6.81
C ALA A 333 -1.28 5.80 6.29
N GLU A 334 -2.28 6.08 5.47
CA GLU A 334 -2.52 7.43 4.95
C GLU A 334 -2.99 8.36 6.06
N ILE A 335 -2.19 9.38 6.34
CA ILE A 335 -2.42 10.33 7.43
C ILE A 335 -3.04 11.62 6.90
N VAL A 336 -4.20 11.96 7.44
CA VAL A 336 -4.88 13.23 7.16
C VAL A 336 -5.21 13.98 8.43
N GLU A 337 -5.33 15.30 8.32
CA GLU A 337 -5.79 16.17 9.42
C GLU A 337 -7.28 16.46 9.25
N GLY A 338 -8.08 16.10 10.24
CA GLY A 338 -9.50 16.48 10.32
C GLY A 338 -9.67 17.96 10.64
N LYS A 339 -10.91 18.46 10.49
CA LYS A 339 -11.25 19.89 10.65
C LYS A 339 -10.91 20.49 12.03
N ASP A 340 -10.81 19.67 13.04
CA ASP A 340 -10.49 20.07 14.43
C ASP A 340 -9.03 19.82 14.81
N GLY A 341 -8.20 19.43 13.82
CA GLY A 341 -6.79 19.10 14.01
C GLY A 341 -6.56 17.73 14.63
N ARG A 342 -7.58 16.85 14.69
CA ARG A 342 -7.35 15.44 14.98
C ARG A 342 -6.68 14.76 13.79
N ILE A 343 -5.80 13.82 14.09
CA ILE A 343 -5.19 12.96 13.08
C ILE A 343 -6.12 11.80 12.79
N VAL A 344 -6.26 11.50 11.51
CA VAL A 344 -6.94 10.32 11.02
C VAL A 344 -5.95 9.51 10.20
N ALA A 345 -5.88 8.18 10.46
CA ALA A 345 -5.12 7.25 9.63
C ALA A 345 -6.10 6.30 8.94
N TYR A 346 -5.99 6.16 7.62
CA TYR A 346 -6.71 5.16 6.84
C TYR A 346 -5.74 4.07 6.43
N MET A 347 -6.17 2.80 6.52
CA MET A 347 -5.29 1.64 6.38
C MET A 347 -6.03 0.52 5.64
N GLY A 348 -5.36 -0.12 4.66
CA GLY A 348 -5.76 -1.37 4.06
C GLY A 348 -5.22 -2.56 4.84
N ASP A 349 -5.93 -3.69 4.83
CA ASP A 349 -5.50 -4.97 5.36
C ASP A 349 -5.40 -5.96 4.19
N ASP A 350 -4.18 -6.14 3.65
CA ASP A 350 -4.00 -6.94 2.46
C ASP A 350 -4.16 -8.43 2.71
N GLU A 351 -5.39 -8.86 2.53
CA GLU A 351 -5.76 -10.26 2.42
C GLU A 351 -7.13 -10.38 1.75
N ARG A 352 -7.37 -11.47 1.05
CA ARG A 352 -8.69 -11.75 0.46
C ARG A 352 -9.75 -11.80 1.55
N PHE A 353 -10.80 -10.95 1.37
CA PHE A 353 -11.94 -10.83 2.30
C PHE A 353 -11.62 -10.12 3.60
N ASP A 354 -10.51 -9.39 3.70
CA ASP A 354 -10.19 -8.51 4.82
C ASP A 354 -10.69 -7.07 4.57
N TYR A 355 -10.27 -6.10 5.36
CA TYR A 355 -11.06 -4.91 5.64
C TYR A 355 -10.27 -3.61 5.42
N ILE A 356 -11.00 -2.50 5.38
CA ILE A 356 -10.47 -1.15 5.40
C ILE A 356 -10.69 -0.57 6.80
N TYR A 357 -9.64 0.01 7.39
CA TYR A 357 -9.66 0.54 8.74
C TYR A 357 -9.44 2.05 8.77
N LYS A 358 -9.90 2.65 9.86
CA LYS A 358 -9.74 4.08 10.14
C LYS A 358 -9.43 4.27 11.62
N PHE A 359 -8.38 5.02 11.91
CA PHE A 359 -8.09 5.46 13.27
C PHE A 359 -8.32 6.97 13.37
N VAL A 360 -8.88 7.44 14.49
CA VAL A 360 -9.06 8.87 14.78
C VAL A 360 -8.45 9.18 16.14
N SER A 361 -7.49 10.10 16.18
CA SER A 361 -6.85 10.51 17.44
C SER A 361 -7.82 11.18 18.41
N SER A 362 -7.56 11.05 19.72
CA SER A 362 -8.43 11.57 20.79
C SER A 362 -8.50 13.10 20.83
N GLY A 363 -7.51 13.80 20.28
CA GLY A 363 -7.41 15.24 20.34
C GLY A 363 -6.63 15.87 19.20
N ASN A 364 -6.54 17.19 19.22
CA ASN A 364 -5.74 17.97 18.28
C ASN A 364 -4.26 17.59 18.39
N TRP A 365 -3.66 17.18 17.28
CA TRP A 365 -2.32 16.61 17.26
C TRP A 365 -1.24 17.56 17.77
N LYS A 366 -1.33 18.87 17.48
CA LYS A 366 -0.35 19.87 17.96
C LYS A 366 -0.36 19.97 19.48
N LYS A 367 -1.56 19.93 20.08
CA LYS A 367 -1.72 19.96 21.53
C LYS A 367 -1.24 18.65 22.17
N MET A 368 -1.44 17.51 21.53
CA MET A 368 -0.96 16.21 22.02
C MET A 368 0.57 16.15 21.98
N VAL A 369 1.19 16.48 20.86
CA VAL A 369 2.66 16.52 20.72
C VAL A 369 3.29 17.50 21.72
N ALA A 370 2.70 18.68 21.91
CA ALA A 370 3.20 19.66 22.89
C ALA A 370 3.15 19.14 24.35
N ARG A 371 2.32 18.15 24.65
CA ARG A 371 2.27 17.46 25.96
C ARG A 371 3.14 16.21 26.02
N GLY A 372 3.89 15.89 24.96
CA GLY A 372 4.70 14.68 24.87
C GLY A 372 3.90 13.40 24.60
N VAL A 373 2.65 13.53 24.14
CA VAL A 373 1.76 12.41 23.79
C VAL A 373 1.72 12.24 22.27
N SER A 374 1.94 11.02 21.79
CA SER A 374 1.78 10.76 20.36
C SER A 374 0.31 10.74 19.97
N PRO A 375 -0.10 11.45 18.92
CA PRO A 375 -1.45 11.36 18.39
C PRO A 375 -1.82 9.94 17.89
N LEU A 376 -0.84 9.08 17.64
CA LEU A 376 -1.02 7.69 17.20
C LEU A 376 -1.11 6.68 18.37
N ASP A 377 -1.08 7.15 19.61
CA ASP A 377 -1.22 6.29 20.80
C ASP A 377 -2.59 6.40 21.47
N GLU A 378 -3.26 7.54 21.31
CA GLU A 378 -4.55 7.79 21.94
C GLU A 378 -5.61 8.15 20.91
N GLY A 379 -6.61 7.28 20.76
CA GLY A 379 -7.68 7.46 19.80
C GLY A 379 -8.60 6.26 19.72
N THR A 380 -9.41 6.22 18.68
CA THR A 380 -10.37 5.13 18.45
C THR A 380 -10.13 4.54 17.06
N LEU A 381 -10.09 3.21 17.00
CA LEU A 381 -10.00 2.43 15.78
C LEU A 381 -11.39 2.04 15.31
N TYR A 382 -11.60 2.10 14.01
CA TYR A 382 -12.84 1.75 13.32
C TYR A 382 -12.56 0.84 12.13
N VAL A 383 -13.59 0.12 11.68
CA VAL A 383 -13.58 -0.67 10.45
C VAL A 383 -14.75 -0.29 9.54
N ALA A 384 -14.56 -0.36 8.23
CA ALA A 384 -15.56 0.08 7.26
C ALA A 384 -16.71 -0.95 7.11
N LYS A 385 -17.94 -0.41 7.08
CA LYS A 385 -19.16 -1.11 6.67
C LYS A 385 -19.76 -0.36 5.50
N PHE A 386 -19.63 -0.91 4.30
CA PHE A 386 -20.24 -0.36 3.09
C PHE A 386 -21.69 -0.85 2.94
N SER A 387 -22.54 -0.03 2.34
CA SER A 387 -23.92 -0.34 1.99
C SER A 387 -24.14 -0.23 0.49
N GLU A 388 -25.02 -1.03 -0.07
CA GLU A 388 -25.27 -1.10 -1.52
C GLU A 388 -25.94 0.17 -2.10
N ASP A 389 -26.43 1.06 -1.25
CA ASP A 389 -27.04 2.34 -1.65
C ASP A 389 -26.01 3.46 -1.91
N GLY A 390 -24.71 3.15 -1.83
CA GLY A 390 -23.63 4.13 -1.98
C GLY A 390 -23.24 4.86 -0.70
N THR A 391 -23.80 4.45 0.44
CA THR A 391 -23.41 4.95 1.78
C THR A 391 -22.52 3.95 2.50
N GLY A 392 -21.95 4.37 3.63
CA GLY A 392 -21.22 3.50 4.53
C GLY A 392 -21.03 4.12 5.89
N GLN A 393 -20.55 3.29 6.83
CA GLN A 393 -20.31 3.72 8.20
C GLN A 393 -19.01 3.12 8.73
N TRP A 394 -18.39 3.81 9.67
CA TRP A 394 -17.22 3.37 10.41
C TRP A 394 -17.67 2.74 11.74
N LEU A 395 -17.51 1.41 11.85
CA LEU A 395 -17.88 0.66 13.04
C LEU A 395 -16.76 0.73 14.08
N GLU A 396 -17.09 1.16 15.30
CA GLU A 396 -16.11 1.31 16.38
C GLU A 396 -15.56 -0.06 16.83
N LEU A 397 -14.25 -0.19 16.92
CA LEU A 397 -13.53 -1.35 17.47
C LEU A 397 -13.09 -1.06 18.91
N SER A 398 -14.06 -1.08 19.82
CA SER A 398 -13.82 -0.92 21.26
C SER A 398 -14.85 -1.71 22.07
N PRO A 399 -14.64 -1.87 23.39
CA PRO A 399 -15.62 -2.51 24.28
C PRO A 399 -16.99 -1.82 24.33
N LYS A 400 -17.11 -0.61 23.80
CA LYS A 400 -18.41 0.10 23.67
C LYS A 400 -19.30 -0.49 22.58
N ASN A 401 -18.71 -1.15 21.60
CA ASN A 401 -19.48 -1.90 20.61
C ASN A 401 -20.05 -3.16 21.26
N ALA A 402 -21.36 -3.37 21.15
CA ALA A 402 -22.05 -4.49 21.79
C ALA A 402 -21.44 -5.86 21.41
N ALA A 403 -20.99 -6.04 20.18
CA ALA A 403 -20.35 -7.28 19.71
C ALA A 403 -18.98 -7.53 20.36
N LEU A 404 -18.34 -6.50 20.91
CA LEU A 404 -17.01 -6.55 21.53
C LEU A 404 -17.05 -6.30 23.05
N SER A 405 -18.22 -6.21 23.66
CA SER A 405 -18.39 -5.81 25.06
C SER A 405 -17.68 -6.71 26.09
N THR A 406 -17.36 -7.96 25.71
CA THR A 406 -16.61 -8.90 26.54
C THR A 406 -15.10 -8.91 26.28
N TRP A 407 -14.62 -8.11 25.31
CA TRP A 407 -13.21 -8.03 24.97
C TRP A 407 -12.55 -6.82 25.63
N THR A 408 -11.32 -6.98 26.09
CA THR A 408 -10.50 -5.86 26.54
C THR A 408 -9.94 -5.10 25.33
N ILE A 409 -9.58 -3.83 25.50
CA ILE A 409 -9.07 -3.02 24.38
C ILE A 409 -7.78 -3.58 23.80
N ASP A 410 -6.88 -4.10 24.62
CA ASP A 410 -5.64 -4.73 24.17
C ASP A 410 -5.91 -6.01 23.35
N LYS A 411 -6.90 -6.83 23.74
CA LYS A 411 -7.34 -7.98 22.95
C LYS A 411 -7.88 -7.56 21.59
N ILE A 412 -8.71 -6.51 21.54
CA ILE A 412 -9.24 -5.96 20.29
C ILE A 412 -8.11 -5.51 19.36
N LEU A 413 -7.11 -4.82 19.90
CA LEU A 413 -6.00 -4.27 19.10
C LEU A 413 -4.98 -5.34 18.67
N VAL A 414 -4.77 -6.40 19.45
CA VAL A 414 -3.90 -7.52 19.06
C VAL A 414 -4.60 -8.47 18.07
N TYR A 415 -5.92 -8.64 18.21
CA TYR A 415 -6.72 -9.51 17.36
C TYR A 415 -7.74 -8.69 16.53
N THR A 416 -7.29 -7.60 15.94
CA THR A 416 -8.11 -6.62 15.23
C THR A 416 -8.95 -7.23 14.12
N ARG A 417 -8.40 -8.17 13.33
CA ARG A 417 -9.14 -8.89 12.28
C ARG A 417 -10.36 -9.63 12.84
N MET A 418 -10.19 -10.31 13.98
CA MET A 418 -11.29 -11.05 14.63
C MET A 418 -12.33 -10.08 15.21
N ALA A 419 -11.90 -8.93 15.74
CA ALA A 419 -12.82 -7.88 16.18
C ALA A 419 -13.64 -7.33 15.01
N ALA A 420 -13.02 -7.11 13.85
CA ALA A 420 -13.69 -6.67 12.62
C ALA A 420 -14.69 -7.73 12.10
N ASP A 421 -14.34 -9.02 12.17
CA ASP A 421 -15.26 -10.14 11.86
C ASP A 421 -16.53 -10.07 12.74
N LEU A 422 -16.36 -9.87 14.06
CA LEU A 422 -17.47 -9.84 15.02
C LEU A 422 -18.41 -8.65 14.81
N VAL A 423 -17.91 -7.48 14.46
CA VAL A 423 -18.76 -6.30 14.20
C VAL A 423 -19.40 -6.31 12.81
N GLY A 424 -19.07 -7.28 11.96
CA GLY A 424 -19.68 -7.45 10.65
C GLY A 424 -19.22 -6.43 9.62
N ALA A 425 -17.92 -6.16 9.55
CA ALA A 425 -17.28 -5.34 8.54
C ALA A 425 -17.49 -5.86 7.12
N THR A 426 -17.35 -5.01 6.10
CA THR A 426 -17.50 -5.42 4.69
C THR A 426 -16.22 -6.05 4.18
N LYS A 427 -16.33 -7.29 3.71
CA LYS A 427 -15.22 -8.08 3.12
C LYS A 427 -14.83 -7.54 1.75
N MET A 428 -13.58 -7.15 1.60
CA MET A 428 -13.03 -6.55 0.38
C MET A 428 -12.12 -7.50 -0.40
N ASP A 429 -11.72 -7.07 -1.60
CA ASP A 429 -10.85 -7.83 -2.51
C ASP A 429 -9.39 -7.38 -2.38
N ARG A 430 -8.72 -7.74 -1.28
CA ARG A 430 -7.35 -7.32 -0.95
C ARG A 430 -7.22 -5.79 -0.93
N PRO A 431 -7.62 -5.12 0.18
CA PRO A 431 -7.41 -3.68 0.32
C PRO A 431 -5.91 -3.37 0.48
N GLU A 432 -5.39 -2.66 -0.50
CA GLU A 432 -3.99 -2.24 -0.55
C GLU A 432 -3.84 -0.79 -0.04
N TRP A 433 -3.19 0.06 -0.83
CA TRP A 433 -2.93 1.44 -0.46
C TRP A 433 -4.18 2.31 -0.42
N VAL A 434 -4.18 3.25 0.52
CA VAL A 434 -5.16 4.34 0.58
C VAL A 434 -4.47 5.66 0.31
N ALA A 435 -5.08 6.52 -0.50
CA ALA A 435 -4.60 7.88 -0.74
C ALA A 435 -5.72 8.90 -0.58
N ALA A 436 -5.42 10.06 0.00
CA ALA A 436 -6.34 11.15 0.23
C ALA A 436 -6.05 12.37 -0.65
N SER A 437 -7.07 12.87 -1.32
CA SER A 437 -7.00 14.14 -2.04
C SER A 437 -7.07 15.31 -1.05
N LYS A 438 -5.96 15.99 -0.83
CA LYS A 438 -5.93 17.21 -0.01
C LYS A 438 -6.81 18.34 -0.58
N LYS A 439 -7.13 18.27 -1.87
CA LYS A 439 -7.93 19.27 -2.57
C LYS A 439 -9.44 19.08 -2.37
N THR A 440 -9.91 17.82 -2.35
CA THR A 440 -11.33 17.49 -2.31
C THR A 440 -11.77 16.78 -1.03
N GLY A 441 -10.85 16.25 -0.25
CA GLY A 441 -11.11 15.38 0.88
C GLY A 441 -11.65 14.00 0.49
N GLU A 442 -11.60 13.64 -0.78
CA GLU A 442 -11.91 12.30 -1.26
C GLU A 442 -10.75 11.36 -0.97
N LEU A 443 -11.08 10.10 -0.69
CA LEU A 443 -10.15 9.01 -0.46
C LEU A 443 -10.32 7.96 -1.54
N TYR A 444 -9.22 7.29 -1.88
CA TYR A 444 -9.17 6.22 -2.85
C TYR A 444 -8.47 5.02 -2.23
N VAL A 445 -8.99 3.83 -2.47
CA VAL A 445 -8.36 2.57 -2.09
C VAL A 445 -8.24 1.67 -3.29
N THR A 446 -7.09 1.07 -3.47
CA THR A 446 -6.85 0.02 -4.43
C THR A 446 -7.28 -1.32 -3.85
N LEU A 447 -7.94 -2.12 -4.67
CA LEU A 447 -8.40 -3.47 -4.38
C LEU A 447 -7.82 -4.37 -5.47
N THR A 448 -6.71 -5.02 -5.15
CA THR A 448 -5.80 -5.59 -6.14
C THR A 448 -6.38 -6.75 -6.91
N ASN A 449 -6.93 -7.75 -6.23
CA ASN A 449 -7.59 -8.90 -6.85
C ASN A 449 -8.25 -9.81 -5.80
N ASN A 450 -9.12 -10.71 -6.23
CA ASN A 450 -9.62 -11.80 -5.39
C ASN A 450 -10.14 -12.96 -6.24
N SER A 451 -9.28 -13.89 -6.60
CA SER A 451 -9.62 -15.08 -7.37
C SER A 451 -10.62 -16.02 -6.68
N GLN A 452 -10.94 -15.78 -5.40
CA GLN A 452 -11.90 -16.58 -4.64
C GLN A 452 -13.28 -15.91 -4.49
N ARG A 453 -13.45 -14.64 -4.90
CA ARG A 453 -14.76 -13.95 -4.84
C ARG A 453 -15.79 -14.69 -5.70
N GLY A 454 -16.96 -14.97 -5.15
CA GLY A 454 -18.03 -15.66 -5.86
C GLY A 454 -17.86 -17.18 -6.01
N THR A 455 -16.75 -17.77 -5.55
CA THR A 455 -16.57 -19.23 -5.59
C THR A 455 -17.35 -19.92 -4.47
N VAL A 456 -17.55 -21.24 -4.59
CA VAL A 456 -18.31 -22.04 -3.61
C VAL A 456 -17.71 -21.91 -2.20
N GLY A 457 -18.54 -21.57 -1.22
CA GLY A 457 -18.16 -21.42 0.19
C GLY A 457 -17.41 -20.10 0.52
N LYS A 458 -17.28 -19.19 -0.45
CA LYS A 458 -16.67 -17.87 -0.27
C LYS A 458 -17.71 -16.75 -0.37
N ALA A 459 -17.33 -15.53 0.03
CA ALA A 459 -18.21 -14.39 -0.12
C ALA A 459 -18.56 -14.16 -1.60
N GLN A 460 -19.84 -13.94 -1.86
CA GLN A 460 -20.35 -13.68 -3.21
C GLN A 460 -20.02 -12.24 -3.64
N VAL A 461 -20.24 -11.96 -4.92
CA VAL A 461 -20.15 -10.61 -5.46
C VAL A 461 -21.18 -9.70 -4.78
N ASP A 462 -20.81 -8.46 -4.62
CA ASP A 462 -21.65 -7.38 -4.11
C ASP A 462 -21.33 -6.08 -4.88
N LYS A 463 -22.00 -4.98 -4.58
CA LYS A 463 -21.75 -3.72 -5.31
C LYS A 463 -20.35 -3.16 -5.06
N MET A 464 -19.73 -3.45 -3.91
CA MET A 464 -18.39 -3.03 -3.57
C MET A 464 -17.33 -3.88 -4.26
N ASN A 465 -17.63 -5.16 -4.50
CA ASN A 465 -16.76 -6.16 -5.13
C ASN A 465 -17.53 -6.86 -6.25
N PRO A 466 -17.72 -6.20 -7.41
CA PRO A 466 -18.72 -6.63 -8.40
C PRO A 466 -18.25 -7.75 -9.34
N GLN A 467 -17.00 -8.16 -9.24
CA GLN A 467 -16.41 -9.17 -10.13
C GLN A 467 -16.25 -10.51 -9.44
N ALA A 468 -16.82 -11.56 -9.98
CA ALA A 468 -16.51 -12.93 -9.59
C ALA A 468 -15.12 -13.32 -10.10
N VAL A 469 -14.37 -14.11 -9.30
CA VAL A 469 -13.00 -14.51 -9.63
C VAL A 469 -12.18 -13.28 -10.10
N ASN A 470 -12.26 -12.20 -9.32
CA ASN A 470 -11.67 -10.92 -9.67
C ASN A 470 -10.15 -11.03 -9.80
N SER A 471 -9.64 -11.15 -11.01
CA SER A 471 -8.20 -11.24 -11.31
C SER A 471 -7.54 -9.89 -11.57
N SER A 472 -8.32 -8.84 -11.81
CA SER A 472 -7.81 -7.56 -12.29
C SER A 472 -7.92 -6.44 -11.26
N GLY A 473 -8.79 -6.59 -10.26
CA GLY A 473 -8.98 -5.58 -9.24
C GLY A 473 -9.81 -4.36 -9.66
N HIS A 474 -9.89 -3.40 -8.75
CA HIS A 474 -10.61 -2.15 -8.96
C HIS A 474 -10.18 -1.08 -7.94
N ILE A 475 -10.65 0.15 -8.11
CA ILE A 475 -10.41 1.26 -7.17
C ILE A 475 -11.77 1.78 -6.70
N ILE A 476 -11.96 1.87 -5.40
CA ILE A 476 -13.10 2.55 -4.77
C ILE A 476 -12.68 3.96 -4.38
N ARG A 477 -13.60 4.91 -4.55
CA ARG A 477 -13.51 6.26 -4.04
C ARG A 477 -14.60 6.48 -3.00
N TRP A 478 -14.24 7.12 -1.86
CA TRP A 478 -15.23 7.54 -0.86
C TRP A 478 -14.92 8.92 -0.31
N LYS A 479 -15.89 9.47 0.39
CA LYS A 479 -15.74 10.73 1.12
C LYS A 479 -16.47 10.64 2.45
N ASP A 480 -15.77 10.92 3.53
CA ASP A 480 -16.37 10.98 4.86
C ASP A 480 -17.30 12.21 4.96
N ILE A 481 -18.45 12.02 5.57
CA ILE A 481 -19.39 13.09 5.91
C ILE A 481 -18.85 13.78 7.17
N ASP A 482 -18.90 15.10 7.20
CA ASP A 482 -18.38 15.93 8.30
C ASP A 482 -16.85 15.85 8.45
N SER A 483 -16.11 15.94 7.32
CA SER A 483 -14.67 15.83 7.27
C SER A 483 -14.17 14.41 7.64
N HIS A 484 -12.86 14.21 7.67
CA HIS A 484 -12.25 12.92 7.96
C HIS A 484 -12.55 12.35 9.37
N VAL A 485 -13.12 13.14 10.28
CA VAL A 485 -13.50 12.67 11.63
C VAL A 485 -14.90 12.08 11.70
N GLY A 486 -15.71 12.23 10.63
CA GLY A 486 -17.08 11.69 10.57
C GLY A 486 -17.12 10.16 10.59
N LEU A 487 -18.23 9.60 11.03
CA LEU A 487 -18.43 8.15 11.12
C LEU A 487 -19.31 7.59 10.00
N MET A 488 -19.76 8.44 9.08
CA MET A 488 -20.49 8.05 7.89
C MET A 488 -19.74 8.52 6.66
N PHE A 489 -19.90 7.81 5.54
CA PHE A 489 -19.31 8.18 4.27
C PHE A 489 -20.23 7.84 3.09
N THR A 490 -19.94 8.44 1.95
CA THR A 490 -20.50 8.04 0.65
C THR A 490 -19.39 7.48 -0.22
N TRP A 491 -19.72 6.51 -1.08
CA TRP A 491 -18.73 5.82 -1.90
C TRP A 491 -19.23 5.47 -3.29
N GLU A 492 -18.30 5.23 -4.20
CA GLU A 492 -18.56 4.69 -5.53
C GLU A 492 -17.33 3.91 -6.03
N ILE A 493 -17.52 3.06 -7.04
CA ILE A 493 -16.39 2.51 -7.79
C ILE A 493 -15.81 3.62 -8.68
N PHE A 494 -14.53 3.92 -8.50
CA PHE A 494 -13.82 4.88 -9.33
C PHE A 494 -13.49 4.28 -10.69
N VAL A 495 -12.95 3.05 -10.71
CA VAL A 495 -12.62 2.30 -11.94
C VAL A 495 -12.60 0.81 -11.64
N LEU A 496 -13.09 0.01 -12.58
CA LEU A 496 -12.77 -1.42 -12.67
C LEU A 496 -11.48 -1.54 -13.47
N ALA A 497 -10.45 -2.16 -12.90
CA ALA A 497 -9.22 -2.43 -13.63
C ALA A 497 -9.52 -3.37 -14.82
N ASN A 498 -8.65 -3.40 -15.79
CA ASN A 498 -8.85 -4.10 -17.06
C ASN A 498 -10.02 -3.57 -17.92
N ALA A 499 -10.68 -2.50 -17.52
CA ALA A 499 -11.62 -1.78 -18.37
C ALA A 499 -10.88 -0.94 -19.42
N VAL A 500 -11.37 -0.95 -20.65
CA VAL A 500 -10.87 -0.07 -21.71
C VAL A 500 -11.32 1.35 -21.40
N ASN A 501 -10.42 2.30 -21.30
CA ASN A 501 -10.78 3.71 -21.21
C ASN A 501 -10.89 4.38 -22.58
N ASP A 502 -11.44 5.61 -22.61
CA ASP A 502 -11.78 6.34 -23.85
C ASP A 502 -10.55 6.75 -24.70
N GLU A 503 -9.32 6.59 -24.21
CA GLU A 503 -8.09 6.96 -24.92
C GLU A 503 -7.34 5.75 -25.51
N GLY A 504 -8.06 4.76 -26.03
CA GLY A 504 -7.46 3.72 -26.86
C GLY A 504 -6.83 2.56 -26.11
N GLY A 505 -7.48 2.07 -25.07
CA GLY A 505 -7.12 0.79 -24.46
C GLY A 505 -5.99 0.87 -23.45
N GLN A 506 -5.97 1.92 -22.63
CA GLN A 506 -5.08 2.01 -21.47
C GLN A 506 -5.52 1.03 -20.38
N MET A 507 -5.27 -0.25 -20.62
CA MET A 507 -5.64 -1.31 -19.68
C MET A 507 -4.56 -1.49 -18.62
N PHE A 508 -4.96 -1.84 -17.41
CA PHE A 508 -4.09 -2.26 -16.32
C PHE A 508 -4.82 -3.32 -15.49
N GLY A 509 -4.09 -4.09 -14.73
CA GLY A 509 -4.59 -5.03 -13.72
C GLY A 509 -3.89 -4.79 -12.40
N SER A 510 -4.40 -5.44 -11.35
CA SER A 510 -3.77 -5.48 -10.03
C SER A 510 -3.30 -4.10 -9.54
N PRO A 511 -4.21 -3.11 -9.38
CA PRO A 511 -3.85 -1.83 -8.79
C PRO A 511 -3.45 -2.05 -7.33
N ASP A 512 -2.30 -1.50 -6.95
CA ASP A 512 -1.67 -1.64 -5.66
C ASP A 512 -1.33 -0.26 -5.09
N GLY A 513 -0.13 0.27 -5.40
CA GLY A 513 0.27 1.59 -4.98
C GLY A 513 -0.63 2.70 -5.54
N ILE A 514 -0.99 3.66 -4.69
CA ILE A 514 -1.75 4.85 -5.10
C ILE A 514 -1.25 6.09 -4.38
N TRP A 515 -1.06 7.16 -5.11
CA TRP A 515 -0.68 8.46 -4.56
C TRP A 515 -1.40 9.59 -5.28
N ILE A 516 -1.74 10.66 -4.56
CA ILE A 516 -2.44 11.83 -5.13
C ILE A 516 -1.59 13.07 -4.95
N ASP A 517 -1.28 13.73 -6.06
CA ASP A 517 -0.50 14.94 -6.03
C ASP A 517 -1.33 16.17 -5.55
N PRO A 518 -0.66 17.28 -5.16
CA PRO A 518 -1.38 18.49 -4.72
C PRO A 518 -2.34 19.10 -5.74
N ASP A 519 -2.18 18.84 -7.04
CA ASP A 519 -3.11 19.29 -8.08
C ASP A 519 -4.32 18.36 -8.22
N GLY A 520 -4.28 17.17 -7.62
CA GLY A 520 -5.33 16.17 -7.61
C GLY A 520 -5.18 15.11 -8.71
N ARG A 521 -4.01 14.98 -9.37
CA ARG A 521 -3.72 13.83 -10.24
C ARG A 521 -3.51 12.59 -9.39
N ILE A 522 -4.08 11.47 -9.82
CA ILE A 522 -3.99 10.19 -9.12
C ILE A 522 -2.95 9.34 -9.84
N PHE A 523 -1.89 8.95 -9.14
CA PHE A 523 -0.89 8.01 -9.61
C PHE A 523 -1.28 6.62 -9.12
N VAL A 524 -1.41 5.67 -10.04
CA VAL A 524 -1.76 4.27 -9.75
C VAL A 524 -0.59 3.41 -10.21
N GLN A 525 -0.11 2.59 -9.31
CA GLN A 525 0.96 1.62 -9.53
C GLN A 525 0.38 0.21 -9.46
N THR A 526 1.05 -0.75 -10.04
CA THR A 526 0.52 -2.11 -10.15
C THR A 526 1.52 -3.15 -9.66
N ASP A 527 0.98 -4.21 -9.05
CA ASP A 527 1.68 -5.42 -8.65
C ASP A 527 0.91 -6.66 -9.08
N GLY A 528 1.40 -7.36 -10.09
CA GLY A 528 0.86 -8.65 -10.49
C GLY A 528 0.52 -8.78 -11.97
N GLU A 529 -0.49 -9.58 -12.26
CA GLU A 529 -0.79 -9.95 -13.64
C GLU A 529 -1.37 -8.78 -14.44
N GLN A 530 -0.60 -8.32 -15.44
CA GLN A 530 -1.02 -7.27 -16.35
C GLN A 530 -1.65 -7.85 -17.62
N PRO A 531 -2.63 -7.14 -18.25
CA PRO A 531 -3.22 -7.58 -19.51
C PRO A 531 -2.15 -7.92 -20.56
N GLY A 532 -2.30 -9.08 -21.23
CA GLY A 532 -1.35 -9.53 -22.24
C GLY A 532 0.02 -9.95 -21.71
N LYS A 533 0.17 -10.22 -20.41
CA LYS A 533 1.44 -10.54 -19.75
C LYS A 533 2.50 -9.45 -19.92
N ASN A 534 2.06 -8.21 -19.88
CA ASN A 534 2.93 -7.05 -19.90
C ASN A 534 3.51 -6.77 -18.51
N ASN A 535 4.47 -5.85 -18.45
CA ASN A 535 5.13 -5.45 -17.21
C ASN A 535 4.23 -4.57 -16.35
N ASP A 536 4.48 -4.57 -15.06
CA ASP A 536 3.90 -3.65 -14.11
C ASP A 536 4.26 -2.19 -14.43
N GLN A 537 3.42 -1.26 -13.97
CA GLN A 537 3.34 0.06 -14.55
C GLN A 537 2.90 1.13 -13.55
N MET A 538 3.13 2.37 -13.91
CA MET A 538 2.53 3.53 -13.24
C MET A 538 1.72 4.35 -14.24
N LEU A 539 0.45 4.57 -13.88
CA LEU A 539 -0.49 5.39 -14.63
C LEU A 539 -0.80 6.67 -13.86
N VAL A 540 -1.20 7.71 -14.59
CA VAL A 540 -1.72 8.96 -14.03
C VAL A 540 -3.17 9.11 -14.45
N ALA A 541 -4.07 9.25 -13.48
CA ALA A 541 -5.50 9.37 -13.71
C ALA A 541 -6.02 10.77 -13.38
N ASN A 542 -7.00 11.20 -14.15
CA ASN A 542 -7.77 12.40 -13.88
C ASN A 542 -9.01 12.03 -13.03
N PRO A 543 -9.17 12.57 -11.81
CA PRO A 543 -10.27 12.21 -10.92
C PRO A 543 -11.66 12.58 -11.44
N VAL A 544 -11.75 13.53 -12.38
CA VAL A 544 -13.02 14.04 -12.94
C VAL A 544 -13.41 13.30 -14.22
N THR A 545 -12.46 13.20 -15.18
CA THR A 545 -12.74 12.53 -16.47
C THR A 545 -12.54 11.04 -16.42
N ARG A 546 -11.86 10.52 -15.40
CA ARG A 546 -11.46 9.10 -15.24
C ARG A 546 -10.59 8.58 -16.40
N GLN A 547 -9.92 9.51 -17.11
CA GLN A 547 -8.93 9.16 -18.12
C GLN A 547 -7.60 8.80 -17.46
N PHE A 548 -6.97 7.75 -17.96
CA PHE A 548 -5.67 7.26 -17.52
C PHE A 548 -4.64 7.44 -18.64
N LYS A 549 -3.42 7.87 -18.26
CA LYS A 549 -2.25 7.86 -19.14
C LYS A 549 -1.13 7.09 -18.49
N ARG A 550 -0.46 6.21 -19.24
CA ARG A 550 0.67 5.44 -18.75
C ARG A 550 1.92 6.28 -18.79
N LEU A 551 2.48 6.55 -17.61
CA LEU A 551 3.70 7.36 -17.45
C LEU A 551 4.95 6.49 -17.53
N PHE A 552 4.94 5.31 -16.93
CA PHE A 552 6.09 4.46 -16.73
C PHE A 552 5.68 2.98 -16.81
N THR A 553 6.56 2.16 -17.36
CA THR A 553 6.48 0.70 -17.33
C THR A 553 7.79 0.19 -16.73
N GLY A 554 7.69 -0.69 -15.74
CA GLY A 554 8.84 -1.33 -15.11
C GLY A 554 9.52 -2.36 -16.01
N VAL A 555 10.32 -3.21 -15.43
CA VAL A 555 10.99 -4.32 -16.13
C VAL A 555 10.17 -5.60 -16.01
N ALA A 556 10.49 -6.60 -16.82
CA ALA A 556 9.83 -7.90 -16.72
C ALA A 556 10.01 -8.51 -15.33
N GLY A 557 8.92 -9.01 -14.74
CA GLY A 557 8.86 -9.63 -13.43
C GLY A 557 9.07 -8.70 -12.25
N CYS A 558 8.99 -7.37 -12.43
CA CYS A 558 9.01 -6.44 -11.29
C CYS A 558 7.61 -6.02 -10.88
N GLU A 559 7.51 -5.48 -9.69
CA GLU A 559 6.46 -4.58 -9.25
C GLU A 559 6.91 -3.13 -9.43
N VAL A 560 5.96 -2.23 -9.67
CA VAL A 560 6.17 -0.77 -9.66
C VAL A 560 5.44 -0.20 -8.45
N THR A 561 6.20 0.32 -7.48
CA THR A 561 5.65 0.72 -6.19
C THR A 561 6.32 1.98 -5.63
N GLY A 562 5.77 2.51 -4.55
CA GLY A 562 6.26 3.70 -3.87
C GLY A 562 6.25 4.96 -4.73
N ALA A 563 5.91 6.08 -4.16
CA ALA A 563 5.97 7.36 -4.84
C ALA A 563 6.31 8.49 -3.88
N ALA A 564 7.39 9.19 -4.15
CA ALA A 564 7.75 10.40 -3.42
C ALA A 564 8.24 11.48 -4.39
N VAL A 565 8.02 12.73 -4.03
CA VAL A 565 8.39 13.86 -4.90
C VAL A 565 9.18 14.92 -4.14
N THR A 566 10.01 15.67 -4.85
CA THR A 566 10.56 16.92 -4.33
C THR A 566 9.47 18.01 -4.23
N PRO A 567 9.66 19.07 -3.43
CA PRO A 567 8.66 20.13 -3.27
C PRO A 567 8.19 20.77 -4.59
N SER A 568 9.08 20.94 -5.56
CA SER A 568 8.73 21.44 -6.91
C SER A 568 7.97 20.42 -7.76
N ARG A 569 7.97 19.14 -7.38
CA ARG A 569 7.42 18.00 -8.13
C ARG A 569 8.06 17.78 -9.52
N LYS A 570 9.19 18.40 -9.77
CA LYS A 570 9.98 18.19 -11.00
C LYS A 570 10.82 16.93 -10.97
N THR A 571 10.99 16.37 -9.79
CA THR A 571 11.63 15.07 -9.53
C THR A 571 10.68 14.18 -8.73
N MET A 572 10.52 12.96 -9.20
CA MET A 572 9.76 11.89 -8.52
C MET A 572 10.68 10.69 -8.32
N PHE A 573 10.58 10.08 -7.14
CA PHE A 573 11.21 8.82 -6.79
C PHE A 573 10.15 7.72 -6.87
N VAL A 574 10.48 6.60 -7.53
CA VAL A 574 9.61 5.43 -7.72
C VAL A 574 10.45 4.18 -7.53
N ASN A 575 9.90 3.11 -6.98
CA ASN A 575 10.62 1.85 -6.79
C ASN A 575 10.31 0.84 -7.90
N VAL A 576 11.33 0.07 -8.23
CA VAL A 576 11.26 -1.16 -9.03
C VAL A 576 11.63 -2.29 -8.08
N GLN A 577 10.64 -3.05 -7.63
CA GLN A 577 10.78 -4.13 -6.69
C GLN A 577 10.93 -5.47 -7.42
N HIS A 578 11.70 -6.39 -6.88
CA HIS A 578 11.97 -7.76 -7.34
C HIS A 578 12.09 -7.95 -8.87
N PRO A 579 12.89 -7.13 -9.59
CA PRO A 579 13.03 -7.27 -11.04
C PRO A 579 13.48 -8.67 -11.43
N GLY A 580 12.79 -9.25 -12.43
CA GLY A 580 13.06 -10.62 -12.89
C GLY A 580 12.52 -11.70 -11.96
N ASP A 581 11.53 -11.42 -11.12
CA ASP A 581 10.90 -12.47 -10.31
C ASP A 581 10.35 -13.60 -11.20
N GLY A 582 10.51 -14.85 -10.72
CA GLY A 582 10.22 -16.05 -11.48
C GLY A 582 11.31 -16.48 -12.48
N ASP A 583 11.99 -15.57 -13.17
CA ASP A 583 13.16 -15.86 -14.02
C ASP A 583 14.14 -14.67 -14.07
N PRO A 584 15.19 -14.67 -13.25
CA PRO A 584 16.15 -13.57 -13.18
C PRO A 584 16.94 -13.31 -14.47
N LYS A 585 16.85 -14.20 -15.46
CA LYS A 585 17.53 -14.03 -16.75
C LYS A 585 16.82 -13.10 -17.73
N ILE A 586 15.56 -12.74 -17.43
CA ILE A 586 14.75 -11.92 -18.32
C ILE A 586 15.11 -10.43 -18.26
N THR A 587 15.90 -10.00 -17.27
CA THR A 587 16.35 -8.60 -17.15
C THR A 587 17.77 -8.50 -16.59
N ASN A 588 18.48 -7.47 -17.03
CA ASN A 588 19.77 -7.04 -16.47
C ASN A 588 19.65 -5.72 -15.69
N PHE A 589 18.45 -5.30 -15.40
CA PHE A 589 18.20 -4.04 -14.72
C PHE A 589 18.35 -4.18 -13.19
N PRO A 590 18.88 -3.15 -12.50
CA PRO A 590 19.63 -1.99 -13.06
C PRO A 590 21.07 -2.34 -13.42
N SER A 591 21.64 -3.33 -12.78
CA SER A 591 22.93 -3.97 -13.00
C SER A 591 23.00 -5.16 -12.04
N PRO A 592 22.83 -6.38 -12.54
CA PRO A 592 22.71 -7.55 -11.68
C PRO A 592 24.06 -7.91 -11.04
N PHE A 593 24.01 -8.60 -9.89
CA PHE A 593 25.15 -9.35 -9.41
C PHE A 593 25.34 -10.62 -10.24
N THR A 594 26.56 -11.12 -10.26
CA THR A 594 26.86 -12.44 -10.82
C THR A 594 26.67 -13.50 -9.74
N GLY A 595 25.57 -14.22 -9.79
CA GLY A 595 25.30 -15.37 -8.94
C GLY A 595 25.83 -16.68 -9.54
N ALA A 596 25.90 -17.73 -8.75
CA ALA A 596 26.35 -19.06 -9.21
C ALA A 596 25.46 -19.66 -10.30
N SER A 597 24.17 -19.29 -10.32
CA SER A 597 23.17 -19.77 -11.29
C SER A 597 22.83 -18.75 -12.39
N GLY A 598 23.54 -17.64 -12.46
CA GLY A 598 23.31 -16.57 -13.43
C GLY A 598 23.14 -15.19 -12.79
N PRO A 599 22.58 -14.21 -13.50
CA PRO A 599 22.40 -12.86 -13.00
C PRO A 599 21.43 -12.84 -11.79
N VAL A 600 21.68 -11.93 -10.85
CA VAL A 600 20.80 -11.63 -9.72
C VAL A 600 20.40 -10.16 -9.85
N PRO A 601 19.25 -9.86 -10.44
CA PRO A 601 18.73 -8.49 -10.56
C PRO A 601 18.56 -7.83 -9.18
N ARG A 602 18.54 -6.51 -9.14
CA ARG A 602 18.50 -5.77 -7.88
C ARG A 602 17.32 -4.82 -7.87
N ASP A 603 16.59 -4.82 -6.78
CA ASP A 603 15.64 -3.75 -6.47
C ASP A 603 16.35 -2.40 -6.49
N CYS A 604 15.64 -1.35 -6.86
CA CYS A 604 16.18 -0.01 -6.82
C CYS A 604 15.10 1.05 -6.78
N THR A 605 15.46 2.22 -6.29
CA THR A 605 14.71 3.45 -6.54
C THR A 605 15.15 4.03 -7.87
N ILE A 606 14.21 4.43 -8.69
CA ILE A 606 14.46 5.25 -9.88
C ILE A 606 14.06 6.69 -9.61
N VAL A 607 14.76 7.61 -10.29
CA VAL A 607 14.52 9.04 -10.20
C VAL A 607 13.99 9.50 -11.56
N ILE A 608 12.73 9.88 -11.61
CA ILE A 608 12.07 10.44 -12.80
C ILE A 608 12.22 11.96 -12.76
N THR A 609 12.69 12.54 -13.84
CA THR A 609 12.85 14.00 -13.96
C THR A 609 12.17 14.49 -15.24
N GLY A 610 11.38 15.56 -15.11
CA GLY A 610 10.74 16.22 -16.24
C GLY A 610 11.76 16.96 -17.11
N LYS A 611 11.71 16.74 -18.41
CA LYS A 611 12.45 17.57 -19.37
C LYS A 611 11.87 18.98 -19.37
N LYS A 612 12.70 20.00 -19.60
CA LYS A 612 12.25 21.41 -19.64
C LYS A 612 11.48 21.86 -18.40
N ASP A 613 11.89 21.39 -17.22
CA ASP A 613 11.32 21.81 -15.94
C ASP A 613 9.82 21.52 -15.72
N ILE A 614 9.26 20.55 -16.42
CA ILE A 614 7.86 20.15 -16.22
C ILE A 614 7.67 19.34 -14.94
N ILE A 615 6.49 19.47 -14.36
CA ILE A 615 6.05 18.65 -13.21
C ILE A 615 5.83 17.21 -13.70
N VAL A 616 6.28 16.23 -12.91
CA VAL A 616 6.04 14.82 -13.24
C VAL A 616 4.54 14.51 -13.15
N GLY A 617 3.99 13.90 -14.21
CA GLY A 617 2.58 13.57 -14.34
C GLY A 617 1.68 14.72 -14.85
N ALA A 618 2.23 15.89 -15.16
CA ALA A 618 1.46 17.03 -15.66
C ALA A 618 1.28 17.04 -17.18
#